data_17d9d3bb0ec655f8bf9245e071b2fb95
#
_entry.id   17d9d3bb0ec655f8bf9245e071b2fb95
#
_cell.length_a   1.000
_cell.length_b   1.000
_cell.length_c   1.000
_cell.angle_alpha   90.00
_cell.angle_beta   90.00
_cell.angle_gamma   90.00
#
_symmetry.space_group_name_H-M   'P 1'
#
loop_
_entity.id
_entity.type
_entity.pdbx_description
1 polymer ?
#
loop_
_entity_poly.entity_id
_entity_poly.type
_entity_poly.pdbx_seq_one_letter_code
_entity_poly.pdbx_strand_id
1 'polypeptide(L)'
;GALICASEKGHLEVVQFLIKSGADVHEGYGCALRWASWKGHLEVVQFLIKSGADVHAGGDAALRRASENGHLEVVKYLLSKGADIHALHDDALRQASMEGHSEVTQFLVQSGADVHANDDEALRFASEKGHLKVVQFLVQSDTDVHTHNDEALRYASINGHLEIVRFLILKGADVHVDDDEALKCASSNGHLEVTQFLVSQGADVHAGGDEALRWASKYGH
;
A
#
# COMPACT_ATOMS: atom_id res chain seq x y z
N GLY A 1 12.09 -24.85 -8.46
CA GLY A 1 13.19 -25.77 -8.15
C GLY A 1 13.90 -25.47 -6.82
N ALA A 2 15.01 -26.19 -6.59
CA ALA A 2 15.76 -26.09 -5.33
C ALA A 2 16.29 -24.66 -5.08
N LEU A 3 16.72 -23.97 -6.15
CA LEU A 3 17.21 -22.57 -6.06
C LEU A 3 16.15 -21.64 -5.52
N ILE A 4 14.90 -21.75 -5.99
CA ILE A 4 13.77 -20.94 -5.54
C ILE A 4 13.52 -21.15 -4.03
N CYS A 5 13.44 -22.42 -3.59
CA CYS A 5 13.22 -22.73 -2.17
C CYS A 5 14.36 -22.25 -1.26
N ALA A 6 15.62 -22.39 -1.70
CA ALA A 6 16.79 -21.90 -0.97
C ALA A 6 16.79 -20.38 -0.86
N SER A 7 16.40 -19.69 -1.95
CA SER A 7 16.31 -18.22 -2.01
C SER A 7 15.19 -17.69 -1.14
N GLU A 8 14.02 -18.33 -1.14
CA GLU A 8 12.88 -18.00 -0.26
C GLU A 8 13.25 -18.10 1.24
N LYS A 9 14.06 -19.11 1.59
CA LYS A 9 14.48 -19.34 2.98
C LYS A 9 15.75 -18.59 3.39
N GLY A 10 16.36 -17.84 2.49
CA GLY A 10 17.55 -17.05 2.78
C GLY A 10 18.84 -17.87 2.95
N HIS A 11 18.89 -19.10 2.43
CA HIS A 11 20.06 -19.97 2.58
C HIS A 11 21.15 -19.60 1.58
N LEU A 12 21.89 -18.52 1.84
CA LEU A 12 22.88 -17.96 0.92
C LEU A 12 23.90 -18.98 0.42
N GLU A 13 24.48 -19.77 1.31
CA GLU A 13 25.50 -20.77 0.95
C GLU A 13 24.94 -21.83 0.00
N VAL A 14 23.69 -22.26 0.22
CA VAL A 14 22.99 -23.21 -0.65
C VAL A 14 22.72 -22.58 -2.02
N VAL A 15 22.25 -21.31 -2.04
CA VAL A 15 22.02 -20.55 -3.29
C VAL A 15 23.33 -20.44 -4.07
N GLN A 16 24.44 -20.10 -3.40
CA GLN A 16 25.77 -20.01 -4.02
C GLN A 16 26.21 -21.35 -4.61
N PHE A 17 26.04 -22.43 -3.87
CA PHE A 17 26.40 -23.77 -4.36
C PHE A 17 25.56 -24.17 -5.57
N LEU A 18 24.24 -23.97 -5.52
CA LEU A 18 23.34 -24.34 -6.61
C LEU A 18 23.66 -23.60 -7.90
N ILE A 19 23.90 -22.29 -7.84
CA ILE A 19 24.25 -21.49 -9.03
C ILE A 19 25.61 -21.93 -9.59
N LYS A 20 26.63 -22.15 -8.74
CA LYS A 20 27.93 -22.68 -9.18
C LYS A 20 27.83 -24.07 -9.81
N SER A 21 26.81 -24.84 -9.43
CA SER A 21 26.50 -26.17 -9.95
C SER A 21 25.62 -26.14 -11.21
N GLY A 22 25.33 -24.94 -11.76
CA GLY A 22 24.60 -24.77 -13.02
C GLY A 22 23.09 -24.58 -12.88
N ALA A 23 22.58 -24.27 -11.69
CA ALA A 23 21.18 -23.90 -11.55
C ALA A 23 20.89 -22.60 -12.32
N ASP A 24 19.77 -22.58 -13.05
CA ASP A 24 19.36 -21.43 -13.84
C ASP A 24 18.78 -20.33 -12.92
N VAL A 25 19.47 -19.17 -12.89
CA VAL A 25 19.06 -18.00 -12.12
C VAL A 25 17.77 -17.36 -12.65
N HIS A 26 17.41 -17.63 -13.91
CA HIS A 26 16.22 -17.11 -14.57
C HIS A 26 15.00 -18.04 -14.45
N GLU A 27 15.15 -19.21 -13.79
CA GLU A 27 14.05 -20.18 -13.65
C GLU A 27 12.77 -19.51 -13.16
N GLY A 28 11.66 -19.77 -13.87
CA GLY A 28 10.33 -19.28 -13.49
C GLY A 28 10.20 -17.74 -13.54
N TYR A 29 10.83 -17.10 -14.53
CA TYR A 29 10.80 -15.64 -14.68
C TYR A 29 11.35 -14.91 -13.44
N GLY A 30 12.50 -15.34 -12.95
CA GLY A 30 13.16 -14.70 -11.81
C GLY A 30 12.53 -15.02 -10.46
N CYS A 31 11.87 -16.18 -10.32
CA CYS A 31 11.24 -16.57 -9.06
C CYS A 31 12.20 -16.54 -7.87
N ALA A 32 13.47 -16.94 -8.03
CA ALA A 32 14.45 -16.91 -6.95
C ALA A 32 14.65 -15.50 -6.39
N LEU A 33 14.85 -14.51 -7.29
CA LEU A 33 14.99 -13.09 -6.90
C LEU A 33 13.73 -12.55 -6.26
N ARG A 34 12.56 -12.84 -6.84
CA ARG A 34 11.27 -12.38 -6.32
C ARG A 34 11.00 -12.89 -4.90
N TRP A 35 11.21 -14.18 -4.64
CA TRP A 35 10.98 -14.78 -3.32
C TRP A 35 11.99 -14.31 -2.27
N ALA A 36 13.28 -14.19 -2.64
CA ALA A 36 14.29 -13.61 -1.76
C ALA A 36 13.94 -12.15 -1.39
N SER A 37 13.44 -11.37 -2.35
CA SER A 37 13.02 -9.98 -2.14
C SER A 37 11.77 -9.90 -1.27
N TRP A 38 10.79 -10.79 -1.49
CA TRP A 38 9.57 -10.88 -0.68
C TRP A 38 9.86 -11.18 0.79
N LYS A 39 10.88 -12.00 1.05
CA LYS A 39 11.30 -12.38 2.41
C LYS A 39 12.37 -11.45 3.01
N GLY A 40 12.87 -10.48 2.26
CA GLY A 40 13.86 -9.50 2.73
C GLY A 40 15.29 -10.03 2.85
N HIS A 41 15.64 -11.12 2.15
CA HIS A 41 16.95 -11.71 2.21
C HIS A 41 17.97 -10.94 1.37
N LEU A 42 18.41 -9.79 1.84
CA LEU A 42 19.27 -8.86 1.10
C LEU A 42 20.52 -9.52 0.50
N GLU A 43 21.23 -10.33 1.27
CA GLU A 43 22.46 -10.99 0.81
C GLU A 43 22.21 -11.97 -0.35
N VAL A 44 21.06 -12.69 -0.29
CA VAL A 44 20.63 -13.57 -1.38
C VAL A 44 20.26 -12.75 -2.61
N VAL A 45 19.48 -11.65 -2.44
CA VAL A 45 19.12 -10.72 -3.52
C VAL A 45 20.39 -10.18 -4.18
N GLN A 46 21.36 -9.71 -3.38
CA GLN A 46 22.63 -9.20 -3.90
C GLN A 46 23.40 -10.27 -4.69
N PHE A 47 23.45 -11.48 -4.20
CA PHE A 47 24.14 -12.57 -4.87
C PHE A 47 23.46 -12.98 -6.19
N LEU A 48 22.12 -13.11 -6.18
CA LEU A 48 21.34 -13.46 -7.37
C LEU A 48 21.55 -12.42 -8.50
N ILE A 49 21.47 -11.12 -8.20
CA ILE A 49 21.70 -10.06 -9.18
C ILE A 49 23.14 -10.08 -9.70
N LYS A 50 24.14 -10.28 -8.82
CA LYS A 50 25.55 -10.46 -9.25
C LYS A 50 25.74 -11.68 -10.13
N SER A 51 24.90 -12.70 -9.98
CA SER A 51 24.91 -13.94 -10.78
C SER A 51 24.09 -13.84 -12.07
N GLY A 52 23.58 -12.65 -12.40
CA GLY A 52 22.87 -12.36 -13.65
C GLY A 52 21.35 -12.41 -13.56
N ALA A 53 20.75 -12.50 -12.36
CA ALA A 53 19.31 -12.38 -12.24
C ALA A 53 18.82 -11.05 -12.83
N ASP A 54 17.77 -11.13 -13.65
CA ASP A 54 17.15 -9.95 -14.25
C ASP A 54 16.31 -9.19 -13.21
N VAL A 55 16.71 -7.94 -12.93
CA VAL A 55 16.03 -7.08 -11.97
C VAL A 55 14.62 -6.71 -12.43
N HIS A 56 14.38 -6.68 -13.77
CA HIS A 56 13.10 -6.35 -14.38
C HIS A 56 12.15 -7.54 -14.53
N ALA A 57 12.59 -8.75 -14.14
CA ALA A 57 11.79 -9.95 -14.31
C ALA A 57 10.38 -9.81 -13.72
N GLY A 58 9.35 -10.14 -14.52
CA GLY A 58 7.96 -10.06 -14.10
C GLY A 58 7.44 -8.63 -13.82
N GLY A 59 7.97 -7.63 -14.54
CA GLY A 59 7.61 -6.23 -14.34
C GLY A 59 8.06 -5.73 -12.97
N ASP A 60 9.36 -5.87 -12.73
CA ASP A 60 10.01 -5.48 -11.48
C ASP A 60 9.38 -6.13 -10.23
N ALA A 61 8.96 -7.39 -10.36
CA ALA A 61 8.27 -8.11 -9.29
C ALA A 61 9.10 -8.18 -8.00
N ALA A 62 10.42 -8.19 -8.07
CA ALA A 62 11.30 -8.16 -6.90
C ALA A 62 11.13 -6.87 -6.09
N LEU A 63 11.10 -5.70 -6.77
CA LEU A 63 10.89 -4.38 -6.15
C LEU A 63 9.50 -4.31 -5.50
N ARG A 64 8.47 -4.68 -6.25
CA ARG A 64 7.08 -4.65 -5.76
C ARG A 64 6.89 -5.51 -4.51
N ARG A 65 7.43 -6.74 -4.52
CA ARG A 65 7.33 -7.67 -3.38
C ARG A 65 8.15 -7.24 -2.16
N ALA A 66 9.34 -6.65 -2.37
CA ALA A 66 10.10 -6.06 -1.28
C ALA A 66 9.36 -4.87 -0.65
N SER A 67 8.70 -4.05 -1.46
CA SER A 67 7.93 -2.89 -1.01
C SER A 67 6.67 -3.30 -0.26
N GLU A 68 5.91 -4.29 -0.77
CA GLU A 68 4.74 -4.89 -0.12
C GLU A 68 5.05 -5.41 1.30
N ASN A 69 6.27 -5.88 1.53
CA ASN A 69 6.65 -6.48 2.81
C ASN A 69 7.60 -5.59 3.66
N GLY A 70 7.79 -4.34 3.26
CA GLY A 70 8.51 -3.36 4.05
C GLY A 70 10.04 -3.54 4.11
N HIS A 71 10.63 -4.25 3.17
CA HIS A 71 12.06 -4.54 3.16
C HIS A 71 12.89 -3.41 2.56
N LEU A 72 13.01 -2.30 3.28
CA LEU A 72 13.63 -1.05 2.82
C LEU A 72 15.02 -1.24 2.20
N GLU A 73 15.89 -2.03 2.81
CA GLU A 73 17.26 -2.22 2.31
C GLU A 73 17.27 -3.02 0.98
N VAL A 74 16.34 -3.96 0.80
CA VAL A 74 16.15 -4.64 -0.47
C VAL A 74 15.63 -3.68 -1.54
N VAL A 75 14.64 -2.83 -1.20
CA VAL A 75 14.09 -1.80 -2.09
C VAL A 75 15.20 -0.85 -2.54
N LYS A 76 16.00 -0.30 -1.62
CA LYS A 76 17.15 0.55 -1.94
C LYS A 76 18.13 -0.13 -2.88
N TYR A 77 18.46 -1.39 -2.59
CA TYR A 77 19.41 -2.13 -3.42
C TYR A 77 18.87 -2.36 -4.84
N LEU A 78 17.61 -2.81 -4.97
CA LEU A 78 16.99 -3.07 -6.27
C LEU A 78 16.94 -1.79 -7.12
N LEU A 79 16.53 -0.65 -6.58
CA LEU A 79 16.54 0.64 -7.28
C LEU A 79 17.97 1.05 -7.68
N SER A 80 18.98 0.79 -6.82
CA SER A 80 20.38 1.04 -7.17
C SER A 80 20.90 0.15 -8.32
N LYS A 81 20.19 -0.95 -8.64
CA LYS A 81 20.46 -1.87 -9.74
C LYS A 81 19.59 -1.64 -10.97
N GLY A 82 18.83 -0.55 -10.96
CA GLY A 82 18.04 -0.11 -12.10
C GLY A 82 16.62 -0.63 -12.14
N ALA A 83 16.10 -1.22 -11.05
CA ALA A 83 14.68 -1.56 -10.98
C ALA A 83 13.82 -0.33 -11.33
N ASP A 84 12.76 -0.56 -12.12
CA ASP A 84 11.86 0.51 -12.54
C ASP A 84 10.87 0.84 -11.42
N ILE A 85 11.01 2.04 -10.86
CA ILE A 85 10.15 2.53 -9.78
C ILE A 85 8.71 2.73 -10.26
N HIS A 86 8.51 3.02 -11.57
CA HIS A 86 7.21 3.26 -12.19
C HIS A 86 6.54 1.99 -12.74
N ALA A 87 7.17 0.81 -12.54
CA ALA A 87 6.62 -0.46 -13.01
C ALA A 87 5.17 -0.65 -12.55
N LEU A 88 4.28 -0.98 -13.50
CA LEU A 88 2.85 -1.20 -13.28
C LEU A 88 2.15 -0.03 -12.55
N HIS A 89 2.42 1.19 -13.02
CA HIS A 89 1.86 2.41 -12.45
C HIS A 89 2.20 2.57 -10.96
N ASP A 90 3.50 2.58 -10.65
CA ASP A 90 4.03 2.75 -9.29
C ASP A 90 3.48 1.72 -8.28
N ASP A 91 3.29 0.46 -8.72
CA ASP A 91 2.73 -0.60 -7.88
C ASP A 91 3.54 -0.80 -6.58
N ALA A 92 4.87 -0.57 -6.61
CA ALA A 92 5.71 -0.63 -5.42
C ALA A 92 5.26 0.37 -4.33
N LEU A 93 4.93 1.62 -4.72
CA LEU A 93 4.42 2.65 -3.81
C LEU A 93 3.03 2.29 -3.28
N ARG A 94 2.14 1.84 -4.16
CA ARG A 94 0.77 1.46 -3.78
C ARG A 94 0.75 0.30 -2.79
N GLN A 95 1.55 -0.74 -3.03
CA GLN A 95 1.68 -1.90 -2.12
C GLN A 95 2.28 -1.50 -0.76
N ALA A 96 3.38 -0.72 -0.75
CA ALA A 96 3.98 -0.23 0.49
C ALA A 96 2.99 0.62 1.31
N SER A 97 2.17 1.43 0.64
CA SER A 97 1.16 2.27 1.27
C SER A 97 -0.01 1.45 1.82
N MET A 98 -0.47 0.45 1.07
CA MET A 98 -1.53 -0.48 1.48
C MET A 98 -1.16 -1.29 2.71
N GLU A 99 0.11 -1.73 2.80
CA GLU A 99 0.61 -2.53 3.92
C GLU A 99 1.19 -1.68 5.07
N GLY A 100 1.17 -0.34 4.94
CA GLY A 100 1.53 0.59 6.02
C GLY A 100 3.04 0.77 6.25
N HIS A 101 3.86 0.42 5.27
CA HIS A 101 5.31 0.52 5.36
C HIS A 101 5.81 1.95 5.15
N SER A 102 5.62 2.81 6.15
CA SER A 102 5.87 4.25 6.04
C SER A 102 7.29 4.61 5.60
N GLU A 103 8.32 3.89 6.04
CA GLU A 103 9.71 4.15 5.62
C GLU A 103 9.95 3.81 4.14
N VAL A 104 9.36 2.72 3.67
CA VAL A 104 9.43 2.32 2.25
C VAL A 104 8.64 3.32 1.39
N THR A 105 7.42 3.69 1.81
CA THR A 105 6.60 4.70 1.13
C THR A 105 7.35 6.01 0.99
N GLN A 106 7.94 6.53 2.09
CA GLN A 106 8.73 7.76 2.07
C GLN A 106 9.93 7.64 1.13
N PHE A 107 10.66 6.55 1.18
CA PHE A 107 11.82 6.34 0.34
C PHE A 107 11.46 6.27 -1.15
N LEU A 108 10.37 5.58 -1.52
CA LEU A 108 9.90 5.48 -2.90
C LEU A 108 9.50 6.86 -3.44
N VAL A 109 8.71 7.64 -2.70
CA VAL A 109 8.32 9.00 -3.11
C VAL A 109 9.54 9.91 -3.27
N GLN A 110 10.49 9.87 -2.32
CA GLN A 110 11.75 10.64 -2.40
C GLN A 110 12.64 10.18 -3.57
N SER A 111 12.48 8.95 -4.03
CA SER A 111 13.20 8.38 -5.18
C SER A 111 12.49 8.62 -6.52
N GLY A 112 11.35 9.32 -6.52
CA GLY A 112 10.63 9.75 -7.72
C GLY A 112 9.37 8.94 -8.05
N ALA A 113 8.88 8.08 -7.17
CA ALA A 113 7.59 7.42 -7.39
C ALA A 113 6.46 8.46 -7.46
N ASP A 114 5.52 8.25 -8.39
CA ASP A 114 4.39 9.13 -8.60
C ASP A 114 3.29 8.89 -7.55
N VAL A 115 3.09 9.87 -6.68
CA VAL A 115 2.05 9.82 -5.64
C VAL A 115 0.64 9.83 -6.22
N HIS A 116 0.47 10.35 -7.46
CA HIS A 116 -0.81 10.43 -8.16
C HIS A 116 -1.13 9.19 -9.01
N ALA A 117 -0.24 8.18 -9.01
CA ALA A 117 -0.45 6.96 -9.79
C ALA A 117 -1.82 6.32 -9.51
N ASN A 118 -2.56 6.01 -10.59
CA ASN A 118 -3.92 5.48 -10.52
C ASN A 118 -4.87 6.34 -9.67
N ASP A 119 -4.82 7.66 -9.89
CA ASP A 119 -5.68 8.62 -9.19
C ASP A 119 -5.56 8.49 -7.66
N ASP A 120 -4.35 8.73 -7.14
CA ASP A 120 -4.02 8.72 -5.71
C ASP A 120 -4.36 7.38 -4.98
N GLU A 121 -4.28 6.24 -5.69
CA GLU A 121 -4.65 4.93 -5.14
C GLU A 121 -3.85 4.58 -3.86
N ALA A 122 -2.61 5.06 -3.74
CA ALA A 122 -1.80 4.89 -2.54
C ALA A 122 -2.46 5.51 -1.29
N LEU A 123 -3.06 6.72 -1.42
CA LEU A 123 -3.78 7.39 -0.34
C LEU A 123 -5.06 6.63 0.03
N ARG A 124 -5.81 6.17 -0.97
CA ARG A 124 -7.04 5.39 -0.74
C ARG A 124 -6.76 4.10 0.01
N PHE A 125 -5.79 3.32 -0.42
CA PHE A 125 -5.41 2.06 0.25
C PHE A 125 -4.90 2.28 1.67
N ALA A 126 -4.02 3.27 1.88
CA ALA A 126 -3.54 3.61 3.21
C ALA A 126 -4.68 4.03 4.14
N SER A 127 -5.68 4.75 3.62
CA SER A 127 -6.86 5.18 4.37
C SER A 127 -7.80 4.00 4.69
N GLU A 128 -8.00 3.09 3.74
CA GLU A 128 -8.78 1.86 3.91
C GLU A 128 -8.19 0.96 5.01
N LYS A 129 -6.86 0.82 5.02
CA LYS A 129 -6.16 -0.10 5.94
C LYS A 129 -5.79 0.54 7.29
N GLY A 130 -6.05 1.83 7.49
CA GLY A 130 -5.82 2.49 8.77
C GLY A 130 -4.39 2.97 9.03
N HIS A 131 -3.61 3.19 7.98
CA HIS A 131 -2.19 3.55 8.10
C HIS A 131 -1.97 5.06 8.20
N LEU A 132 -2.34 5.65 9.33
CA LEU A 132 -2.30 7.10 9.57
C LEU A 132 -0.97 7.77 9.17
N LYS A 133 0.17 7.18 9.52
CA LYS A 133 1.49 7.77 9.18
C LYS A 133 1.70 7.87 7.67
N VAL A 134 1.26 6.85 6.94
CA VAL A 134 1.34 6.84 5.47
C VAL A 134 0.39 7.88 4.88
N VAL A 135 -0.86 7.94 5.35
CA VAL A 135 -1.84 8.96 4.93
C VAL A 135 -1.30 10.37 5.15
N GLN A 136 -0.76 10.65 6.35
CA GLN A 136 -0.18 11.95 6.67
C GLN A 136 0.97 12.33 5.72
N PHE A 137 1.85 11.38 5.43
CA PHE A 137 2.98 11.61 4.54
C PHE A 137 2.53 11.85 3.10
N LEU A 138 1.62 11.02 2.56
CA LEU A 138 1.12 11.15 1.19
C LEU A 138 0.42 12.50 0.98
N VAL A 139 -0.46 12.92 1.91
CA VAL A 139 -1.12 14.24 1.83
C VAL A 139 -0.11 15.40 1.93
N GLN A 140 0.98 15.23 2.68
CA GLN A 140 2.09 16.21 2.69
C GLN A 140 2.91 16.21 1.40
N SER A 141 2.84 15.13 0.63
CA SER A 141 3.50 14.96 -0.68
C SER A 141 2.60 15.32 -1.86
N ASP A 142 1.55 16.13 -1.60
CA ASP A 142 0.66 16.75 -2.58
C ASP A 142 -0.42 15.83 -3.18
N THR A 143 -0.75 14.68 -2.55
CA THR A 143 -1.91 13.90 -2.99
C THR A 143 -3.21 14.67 -2.78
N ASP A 144 -4.14 14.51 -3.72
CA ASP A 144 -5.43 15.17 -3.66
C ASP A 144 -6.42 14.40 -2.76
N VAL A 145 -6.83 15.00 -1.64
CA VAL A 145 -7.81 14.38 -0.73
C VAL A 145 -9.20 14.27 -1.35
N HIS A 146 -9.49 15.04 -2.44
CA HIS A 146 -10.77 15.05 -3.14
C HIS A 146 -10.86 14.02 -4.27
N THR A 147 -9.80 13.27 -4.54
CA THR A 147 -9.79 12.27 -5.61
C THR A 147 -10.95 11.29 -5.44
N HIS A 148 -11.68 11.01 -6.55
CA HIS A 148 -12.86 10.14 -6.57
C HIS A 148 -13.93 10.50 -5.53
N ASN A 149 -14.26 11.79 -5.42
CA ASN A 149 -15.25 12.26 -4.45
C ASN A 149 -14.88 11.86 -3.02
N ASP A 150 -13.70 12.29 -2.57
CA ASP A 150 -13.21 12.03 -1.20
C ASP A 150 -13.22 10.54 -0.81
N GLU A 151 -12.89 9.66 -1.76
CA GLU A 151 -12.93 8.20 -1.56
C GLU A 151 -12.06 7.74 -0.38
N ALA A 152 -10.95 8.43 -0.12
CA ALA A 152 -10.11 8.19 1.05
C ALA A 152 -10.87 8.38 2.37
N LEU A 153 -11.70 9.44 2.48
CA LEU A 153 -12.58 9.70 3.64
C LEU A 153 -13.63 8.60 3.77
N ARG A 154 -14.26 8.21 2.68
CA ARG A 154 -15.26 7.15 2.65
C ARG A 154 -14.69 5.82 3.13
N TYR A 155 -13.55 5.38 2.61
CA TYR A 155 -12.92 4.12 3.04
C TYR A 155 -12.44 4.14 4.49
N ALA A 156 -11.86 5.24 4.95
CA ALA A 156 -11.53 5.40 6.37
C ALA A 156 -12.76 5.29 7.26
N SER A 157 -13.91 5.84 6.82
CA SER A 157 -15.18 5.80 7.55
C SER A 157 -15.81 4.40 7.54
N ILE A 158 -15.76 3.67 6.39
CA ILE A 158 -16.21 2.27 6.29
C ILE A 158 -15.50 1.37 7.31
N ASN A 159 -14.20 1.61 7.52
CA ASN A 159 -13.35 0.75 8.35
C ASN A 159 -13.13 1.31 9.78
N GLY A 160 -13.77 2.40 10.14
CA GLY A 160 -13.76 2.95 11.50
C GLY A 160 -12.45 3.63 11.92
N HIS A 161 -11.65 4.11 10.97
CA HIS A 161 -10.35 4.72 11.23
C HIS A 161 -10.48 6.20 11.63
N LEU A 162 -10.97 6.47 12.83
CA LEU A 162 -11.31 7.81 13.34
C LEU A 162 -10.19 8.84 13.13
N GLU A 163 -8.96 8.51 13.45
CA GLU A 163 -7.86 9.47 13.36
C GLU A 163 -7.53 9.85 11.90
N ILE A 164 -7.76 8.95 10.96
CA ILE A 164 -7.63 9.25 9.52
C ILE A 164 -8.79 10.12 9.07
N VAL A 165 -10.02 9.79 9.48
CA VAL A 165 -11.21 10.62 9.20
C VAL A 165 -11.01 12.05 9.70
N ARG A 166 -10.54 12.22 10.94
CA ARG A 166 -10.20 13.53 11.51
C ARG A 166 -9.17 14.28 10.68
N PHE A 167 -8.10 13.57 10.30
CA PHE A 167 -7.01 14.16 9.55
C PHE A 167 -7.46 14.58 8.14
N LEU A 168 -8.19 13.74 7.41
CA LEU A 168 -8.66 14.05 6.06
C LEU A 168 -9.61 15.25 6.05
N ILE A 169 -10.57 15.31 6.98
CA ILE A 169 -11.46 16.48 7.11
C ILE A 169 -10.68 17.75 7.47
N LEU A 170 -9.70 17.67 8.38
CA LEU A 170 -8.80 18.79 8.66
C LEU A 170 -8.03 19.25 7.42
N LYS A 171 -7.77 18.36 6.46
CA LYS A 171 -7.08 18.63 5.18
C LYS A 171 -8.02 19.05 4.06
N GLY A 172 -9.30 19.18 4.34
CA GLY A 172 -10.29 19.75 3.43
C GLY A 172 -11.26 18.73 2.82
N ALA A 173 -11.14 17.44 3.14
CA ALA A 173 -12.11 16.46 2.66
C ALA A 173 -13.54 16.87 3.04
N ASP A 174 -14.45 16.79 2.05
CA ASP A 174 -15.82 17.25 2.20
C ASP A 174 -16.71 16.16 2.85
N VAL A 175 -17.26 16.44 4.01
CA VAL A 175 -18.14 15.53 4.73
C VAL A 175 -19.45 15.27 4.00
N HIS A 176 -19.87 16.18 3.10
CA HIS A 176 -21.16 16.13 2.38
C HIS A 176 -21.11 15.42 1.03
N VAL A 177 -19.93 14.95 0.60
CA VAL A 177 -19.81 14.25 -0.68
C VAL A 177 -20.75 13.05 -0.76
N ASP A 178 -21.34 12.86 -1.95
CA ASP A 178 -22.24 11.76 -2.26
C ASP A 178 -23.37 11.59 -1.23
N ASP A 179 -23.96 12.73 -0.83
CA ASP A 179 -25.09 12.75 0.10
C ASP A 179 -24.73 12.14 1.47
N ASP A 180 -23.60 12.63 2.03
CA ASP A 180 -23.01 12.20 3.30
C ASP A 180 -22.66 10.70 3.35
N GLU A 181 -22.12 10.15 2.24
CA GLU A 181 -21.82 8.72 2.12
C GLU A 181 -20.86 8.23 3.21
N ALA A 182 -19.92 9.07 3.67
CA ALA A 182 -19.02 8.73 4.76
C ALA A 182 -19.79 8.42 6.07
N LEU A 183 -20.85 9.21 6.38
CA LEU A 183 -21.72 8.99 7.54
C LEU A 183 -22.55 7.72 7.39
N LYS A 184 -23.14 7.50 6.22
CA LYS A 184 -23.92 6.28 5.93
C LYS A 184 -23.07 5.04 6.09
N CYS A 185 -21.85 5.05 5.55
CA CYS A 185 -20.89 3.96 5.67
C CYS A 185 -20.48 3.69 7.12
N ALA A 186 -20.08 4.70 7.87
CA ALA A 186 -19.68 4.55 9.27
C ALA A 186 -20.84 3.99 10.13
N SER A 187 -22.06 4.50 9.92
CA SER A 187 -23.25 4.06 10.67
C SER A 187 -23.63 2.62 10.35
N SER A 188 -23.58 2.22 9.07
CA SER A 188 -23.91 0.85 8.63
C SER A 188 -22.92 -0.20 9.14
N ASN A 189 -21.68 0.19 9.42
CA ASN A 189 -20.64 -0.68 9.95
C ASN A 189 -20.45 -0.58 11.48
N GLY A 190 -21.29 0.22 12.15
CA GLY A 190 -21.30 0.33 13.62
C GLY A 190 -20.13 1.11 14.22
N HIS A 191 -19.51 2.00 13.45
CA HIS A 191 -18.39 2.81 13.90
C HIS A 191 -18.87 4.08 14.63
N LEU A 192 -19.34 3.91 15.86
CA LEU A 192 -19.98 4.96 16.65
C LEU A 192 -19.14 6.23 16.75
N GLU A 193 -17.86 6.13 17.06
CA GLU A 193 -16.98 7.28 17.25
C GLU A 193 -16.80 8.07 15.93
N VAL A 194 -16.67 7.37 14.81
CA VAL A 194 -16.61 8.00 13.48
C VAL A 194 -17.94 8.67 13.15
N THR A 195 -19.06 7.98 13.38
CA THR A 195 -20.41 8.51 13.17
C THR A 195 -20.64 9.80 13.99
N GLN A 196 -20.32 9.78 15.28
CA GLN A 196 -20.44 10.96 16.15
C GLN A 196 -19.55 12.11 15.66
N PHE A 197 -18.34 11.81 15.24
CA PHE A 197 -17.43 12.83 14.75
C PHE A 197 -17.94 13.45 13.43
N LEU A 198 -18.38 12.65 12.45
CA LEU A 198 -18.92 13.17 11.18
C LEU A 198 -20.14 14.06 11.41
N VAL A 199 -21.08 13.66 12.28
CA VAL A 199 -22.23 14.50 12.67
C VAL A 199 -21.76 15.81 13.32
N SER A 200 -20.74 15.77 14.18
CA SER A 200 -20.17 16.99 14.78
C SER A 200 -19.52 17.93 13.76
N GLN A 201 -19.13 17.42 12.59
CA GLN A 201 -18.58 18.17 11.46
C GLN A 201 -19.65 18.63 10.46
N GLY A 202 -20.92 18.34 10.74
CA GLY A 202 -22.07 18.84 9.97
C GLY A 202 -22.75 17.82 9.07
N ALA A 203 -22.31 16.56 9.05
CA ALA A 203 -22.99 15.52 8.27
C ALA A 203 -24.46 15.42 8.64
N ASP A 204 -25.35 15.35 7.63
CA ASP A 204 -26.78 15.28 7.81
C ASP A 204 -27.25 13.84 8.10
N VAL A 205 -27.76 13.62 9.31
CA VAL A 205 -28.30 12.31 9.73
C VAL A 205 -29.49 11.85 8.91
N HIS A 206 -30.15 12.80 8.19
CA HIS A 206 -31.31 12.55 7.33
C HIS A 206 -30.96 12.37 5.85
N ALA A 207 -29.66 12.47 5.47
CA ALA A 207 -29.20 12.28 4.12
C ALA A 207 -29.67 10.94 3.55
N GLY A 208 -30.01 10.91 2.25
CA GLY A 208 -30.52 9.72 1.59
C GLY A 208 -31.85 9.17 2.15
N GLY A 209 -32.65 10.02 2.80
CA GLY A 209 -33.92 9.58 3.39
C GLY A 209 -33.73 8.69 4.63
N ASP A 210 -32.97 9.17 5.59
CA ASP A 210 -32.62 8.50 6.85
C ASP A 210 -31.79 7.21 6.66
N GLU A 211 -31.01 7.12 5.60
CA GLU A 211 -30.26 5.89 5.28
C GLU A 211 -29.31 5.49 6.41
N ALA A 212 -28.58 6.43 6.99
CA ALA A 212 -27.69 6.18 8.12
C ALA A 212 -28.42 5.50 9.30
N LEU A 213 -29.59 6.03 9.68
CA LEU A 213 -30.43 5.50 10.78
C LEU A 213 -31.02 4.12 10.42
N ARG A 214 -31.48 3.96 9.17
CA ARG A 214 -32.08 2.69 8.69
C ARG A 214 -31.06 1.57 8.67
N TRP A 215 -29.84 1.83 8.20
CA TRP A 215 -28.78 0.83 8.14
C TRP A 215 -28.25 0.49 9.53
N ALA A 216 -27.99 1.47 10.40
CA ALA A 216 -27.61 1.22 11.80
C ALA A 216 -28.65 0.33 12.50
N SER A 217 -29.94 0.66 12.40
CA SER A 217 -31.02 -0.15 12.98
C SER A 217 -31.11 -1.56 12.37
N LYS A 218 -30.91 -1.71 11.06
CA LYS A 218 -30.95 -3.01 10.36
C LYS A 218 -29.86 -3.97 10.80
N TYR A 219 -28.67 -3.44 11.08
CA TYR A 219 -27.50 -4.23 11.45
C TYR A 219 -27.28 -4.29 12.98
N GLY A 220 -28.15 -3.65 13.76
CA GLY A 220 -28.15 -3.73 15.24
C GLY A 220 -27.11 -2.85 15.91
N HIS A 221 -26.80 -1.71 15.30
CA HIS A 221 -25.85 -0.72 15.81
C HIS A 221 -26.53 0.43 16.54
#